data_f940bb088fd49e307888ae585ea49751
#
_entry.id   f940bb088fd49e307888ae585ea49751
#
_cell.length_a   1.000
_cell.length_b   1.000
_cell.length_c   1.000
_cell.angle_alpha   90.00
_cell.angle_beta   90.00
_cell.angle_gamma   90.00
#
_symmetry.space_group_name_H-M   'P 1'
#
loop_
_entity.id
_entity.type
_entity.pdbx_description
1 polymer ?
#
loop_
_entity_poly.entity_id
_entity_poly.type
_entity_poly.pdbx_seq_one_letter_code
_entity_poly.pdbx_strand_id
1 'polypeptide(L)'
;RLAGTLISDDALADVLAEVLDRGGDIGASFFEVTTAAAFLAFSRVSADACVIEVGLGGRLDATNVIADPAACAIAQLGIDHQAFLGDAIGQIAREKAGIARKGRPLVTLAYASEASDAVAKMANERDADLRIAGRDWRYEAVTNGLHVSDRAGAITLPRPLLAGDHQLANLALA
;
A
#
# COMPACT_ATOMS: atom_id res chain seq x y z
N ARG A 1 2.05 -6.38 13.14
CA ARG A 1 1.07 -7.06 14.04
C ARG A 1 0.66 -8.40 13.43
N LEU A 2 0.53 -9.42 14.25
CA LEU A 2 0.02 -10.75 13.87
C LEU A 2 -1.36 -10.91 14.52
N ALA A 3 -2.40 -11.10 13.73
CA ALA A 3 -3.79 -11.16 14.21
C ALA A 3 -4.16 -10.02 15.20
N GLY A 4 -3.76 -8.80 14.86
CA GLY A 4 -4.02 -7.60 15.69
C GLY A 4 -3.05 -7.37 16.86
N THR A 5 -2.21 -8.35 17.23
CA THR A 5 -1.29 -8.26 18.37
C THR A 5 0.15 -7.97 17.91
N LEU A 6 0.90 -7.19 18.66
CA LEU A 6 2.34 -7.04 18.40
C LEU A 6 3.04 -8.38 18.58
N ILE A 7 3.97 -8.70 17.69
CA ILE A 7 4.88 -9.83 17.86
C ILE A 7 5.76 -9.58 19.10
N SER A 8 6.05 -10.60 19.89
CA SER A 8 6.97 -10.49 21.03
C SER A 8 8.43 -10.36 20.56
N ASP A 9 9.29 -9.80 21.38
CA ASP A 9 10.71 -9.64 21.06
C ASP A 9 11.39 -10.98 20.80
N ASP A 10 11.09 -12.01 21.60
CA ASP A 10 11.64 -13.36 21.41
C ASP A 10 11.19 -13.95 20.05
N ALA A 11 9.90 -13.89 19.74
CA ALA A 11 9.40 -14.42 18.47
C ALA A 11 9.93 -13.62 17.26
N LEU A 12 10.15 -12.30 17.41
CA LEU A 12 10.77 -11.47 16.38
C LEU A 12 12.24 -11.86 16.19
N ALA A 13 12.97 -12.08 17.29
CA ALA A 13 14.37 -12.52 17.25
C ALA A 13 14.51 -13.88 16.56
N ASP A 14 13.64 -14.83 16.87
CA ASP A 14 13.65 -16.17 16.24
C ASP A 14 13.42 -16.08 14.72
N VAL A 15 12.44 -15.29 14.29
CA VAL A 15 12.13 -15.12 12.85
C VAL A 15 13.28 -14.41 12.12
N LEU A 16 13.87 -13.38 12.73
CA LEU A 16 15.04 -12.69 12.17
C LEU A 16 16.26 -13.61 12.08
N ALA A 17 16.53 -14.41 13.11
CA ALA A 17 17.62 -15.38 13.09
C ALA A 17 17.45 -16.39 11.95
N GLU A 18 16.25 -16.91 11.75
CA GLU A 18 15.97 -17.85 10.65
C GLU A 18 16.18 -17.20 9.26
N VAL A 19 15.75 -15.95 9.08
CA VAL A 19 15.97 -15.23 7.80
C VAL A 19 17.46 -15.01 7.55
N LEU A 20 18.20 -14.59 8.57
CA LEU A 20 19.64 -14.37 8.46
C LEU A 20 20.41 -15.67 8.22
N ASP A 21 20.01 -16.76 8.83
CA ASP A 21 20.62 -18.08 8.65
C ASP A 21 20.48 -18.57 7.19
N ARG A 22 19.35 -18.26 6.56
CA ARG A 22 19.07 -18.68 5.18
C ARG A 22 19.57 -17.73 4.11
N GLY A 23 19.78 -16.46 4.42
CA GLY A 23 20.08 -15.42 3.45
C GLY A 23 21.15 -14.41 3.88
N GLY A 24 21.88 -14.65 4.97
CA GLY A 24 22.84 -13.68 5.52
C GLY A 24 24.05 -13.36 4.62
N ASP A 25 24.31 -14.21 3.66
CA ASP A 25 25.42 -14.07 2.70
C ASP A 25 25.05 -13.38 1.38
N ILE A 26 23.77 -13.11 1.13
CA ILE A 26 23.31 -12.49 -0.13
C ILE A 26 23.46 -10.97 -0.16
N GLY A 27 23.88 -10.34 0.94
CA GLY A 27 24.07 -8.89 1.01
C GLY A 27 22.77 -8.09 1.05
N ALA A 28 21.66 -8.68 1.55
CA ALA A 28 20.39 -8.00 1.68
C ALA A 28 20.48 -6.80 2.64
N SER A 29 19.78 -5.74 2.31
CA SER A 29 19.65 -4.56 3.17
C SER A 29 18.84 -4.87 4.45
N PHE A 30 18.97 -4.02 5.45
CA PHE A 30 18.16 -4.12 6.68
C PHE A 30 16.64 -4.19 6.37
N PHE A 31 16.17 -3.38 5.44
CA PHE A 31 14.76 -3.35 5.07
C PHE A 31 14.31 -4.65 4.38
N GLU A 32 15.14 -5.21 3.50
CA GLU A 32 14.85 -6.51 2.86
C GLU A 32 14.80 -7.65 3.87
N VAL A 33 15.75 -7.70 4.82
CA VAL A 33 15.77 -8.70 5.89
C VAL A 33 14.51 -8.60 6.77
N THR A 34 14.17 -7.40 7.20
CA THR A 34 12.97 -7.18 8.05
C THR A 34 11.67 -7.44 7.30
N THR A 35 11.61 -7.15 6.01
CA THR A 35 10.48 -7.48 5.14
C THR A 35 10.33 -8.99 4.99
N ALA A 36 11.42 -9.71 4.74
CA ALA A 36 11.39 -11.18 4.68
C ALA A 36 10.94 -11.80 6.01
N ALA A 37 11.42 -11.26 7.14
CA ALA A 37 11.00 -11.68 8.47
C ALA A 37 9.49 -11.44 8.69
N ALA A 38 8.96 -10.30 8.25
CA ALA A 38 7.54 -10.01 8.34
C ALA A 38 6.71 -11.01 7.51
N PHE A 39 7.08 -11.28 6.26
CA PHE A 39 6.40 -12.26 5.43
C PHE A 39 6.47 -13.68 6.00
N LEU A 40 7.62 -14.07 6.54
CA LEU A 40 7.79 -15.37 7.21
C LEU A 40 6.87 -15.47 8.43
N ALA A 41 6.81 -14.44 9.27
CA ALA A 41 5.91 -14.38 10.41
C ALA A 41 4.44 -14.44 9.99
N PHE A 42 4.03 -13.71 8.94
CA PHE A 42 2.67 -13.74 8.41
C PHE A 42 2.30 -15.11 7.85
N SER A 43 3.21 -15.79 7.18
CA SER A 43 2.97 -17.14 6.62
C SER A 43 2.68 -18.20 7.68
N ARG A 44 3.04 -17.95 8.95
CA ARG A 44 2.86 -18.87 10.09
C ARG A 44 1.56 -18.62 10.87
N VAL A 45 0.87 -17.54 10.59
CA VAL A 45 -0.35 -17.17 11.29
C VAL A 45 -1.51 -17.12 10.31
N SER A 46 -2.57 -17.87 10.59
CA SER A 46 -3.79 -17.81 9.79
C SER A 46 -4.45 -16.44 9.94
N ALA A 47 -4.81 -15.83 8.81
CA ALA A 47 -5.49 -14.54 8.76
C ALA A 47 -6.37 -14.45 7.49
N ASP A 48 -7.47 -13.72 7.56
CA ASP A 48 -8.36 -13.50 6.41
C ASP A 48 -7.77 -12.49 5.42
N ALA A 49 -6.94 -11.57 5.91
CA ALA A 49 -6.29 -10.54 5.11
C ALA A 49 -4.94 -10.13 5.70
N CYS A 50 -4.06 -9.65 4.84
CA CYS A 50 -2.78 -9.06 5.19
C CYS A 50 -2.67 -7.67 4.55
N VAL A 51 -2.35 -6.65 5.34
CA VAL A 51 -2.09 -5.29 4.87
C VAL A 51 -0.58 -5.07 4.85
N ILE A 52 -0.06 -4.76 3.66
CA ILE A 52 1.37 -4.51 3.43
C ILE A 52 1.55 -3.06 3.01
N GLU A 53 2.34 -2.34 3.77
CA GLU A 53 2.72 -0.96 3.46
C GLU A 53 4.10 -0.93 2.79
N VAL A 54 4.20 -0.17 1.69
CA VAL A 54 5.44 0.07 0.96
C VAL A 54 6.39 0.92 1.81
N GLY A 55 7.66 0.53 1.89
CA GLY A 55 8.66 1.32 2.59
C GLY A 55 9.12 2.55 1.80
N LEU A 56 9.46 2.37 0.52
CA LEU A 56 9.93 3.44 -0.35
C LEU A 56 9.51 3.22 -1.80
N GLY A 57 8.92 4.25 -2.40
CA GLY A 57 8.53 4.20 -3.82
C GLY A 57 7.39 3.23 -4.08
N GLY A 58 7.69 2.03 -4.53
CA GLY A 58 6.72 0.96 -4.77
C GLY A 58 7.26 -0.09 -5.75
N ARG A 59 7.60 0.31 -6.97
CA ARG A 59 7.99 -0.61 -8.06
C ARG A 59 9.14 -1.56 -7.69
N LEU A 60 10.15 -1.05 -7.00
CA LEU A 60 11.36 -1.78 -6.58
C LEU A 60 11.42 -2.01 -5.07
N ASP A 61 10.33 -1.73 -4.35
CA ASP A 61 10.28 -1.93 -2.91
C ASP A 61 10.32 -3.42 -2.56
N ALA A 62 10.99 -3.76 -1.47
CA ALA A 62 11.12 -5.15 -1.01
C ALA A 62 9.77 -5.80 -0.72
N THR A 63 8.74 -5.01 -0.37
CA THR A 63 7.38 -5.51 -0.16
C THR A 63 6.64 -5.87 -1.46
N ASN A 64 7.15 -5.43 -2.62
CA ASN A 64 6.48 -5.57 -3.92
C ASN A 64 6.69 -6.95 -4.57
N VAL A 65 6.76 -8.00 -3.78
CA VAL A 65 6.96 -9.40 -4.20
C VAL A 65 5.66 -10.19 -4.33
N ILE A 66 4.54 -9.66 -3.85
CA ILE A 66 3.23 -10.32 -3.91
C ILE A 66 2.73 -10.30 -5.36
N ALA A 67 2.63 -11.50 -5.96
CA ALA A 67 2.22 -11.64 -7.35
C ALA A 67 0.72 -11.37 -7.56
N ASP A 68 -0.11 -11.74 -6.60
CA ASP A 68 -1.57 -11.71 -6.70
C ASP A 68 -2.22 -11.08 -5.45
N PRO A 69 -2.07 -9.75 -5.24
CA PRO A 69 -2.74 -9.07 -4.16
C PRO A 69 -4.26 -8.97 -4.41
N ALA A 70 -5.06 -8.89 -3.36
CA ALA A 70 -6.50 -8.65 -3.49
C ALA A 70 -6.79 -7.28 -4.12
N ALA A 71 -6.03 -6.26 -3.72
CA ALA A 71 -6.03 -4.91 -4.28
C ALA A 71 -4.70 -4.21 -3.97
N CYS A 72 -4.40 -3.17 -4.73
CA CYS A 72 -3.34 -2.20 -4.43
C CYS A 72 -3.97 -0.82 -4.24
N ALA A 73 -3.40 -0.02 -3.35
CA ALA A 73 -3.88 1.33 -3.09
C ALA A 73 -2.75 2.35 -3.09
N ILE A 74 -3.02 3.56 -3.61
CA ILE A 74 -2.08 4.68 -3.54
C ILE A 74 -2.78 5.84 -2.83
N ALA A 75 -2.24 6.20 -1.67
CA ALA A 75 -2.70 7.33 -0.86
C ALA A 75 -2.30 8.68 -1.50
N GLN A 76 -2.42 9.78 -0.75
CA GLN A 76 -2.05 11.10 -1.23
C GLN A 76 -0.59 11.13 -1.71
N LEU A 77 -0.39 11.66 -2.91
CA LEU A 77 0.93 11.86 -3.49
C LEU A 77 1.49 13.22 -3.08
N GLY A 78 2.79 13.24 -2.80
CA GLY A 78 3.56 14.44 -2.50
C GLY A 78 5.00 14.28 -3.00
N ILE A 79 5.73 15.38 -3.07
CA ILE A 79 7.16 15.36 -3.38
C ILE A 79 7.89 14.97 -2.09
N ASP A 80 8.43 13.78 -2.08
CA ASP A 80 9.23 13.23 -1.00
C ASP A 80 10.27 12.25 -1.54
N HIS A 81 11.32 11.99 -0.77
CA HIS A 81 12.40 11.06 -1.15
C HIS A 81 13.02 11.33 -2.53
N GLN A 82 13.18 12.61 -2.89
CA GLN A 82 13.64 13.07 -4.21
C GLN A 82 14.94 12.40 -4.67
N ALA A 83 15.87 12.14 -3.74
CA ALA A 83 17.13 11.46 -4.05
C ALA A 83 16.97 10.05 -4.66
N PHE A 84 15.81 9.41 -4.45
CA PHE A 84 15.52 8.05 -4.91
C PHE A 84 14.41 8.00 -5.96
N LEU A 85 13.40 8.86 -5.83
CA LEU A 85 12.18 8.79 -6.63
C LEU A 85 12.13 9.85 -7.74
N GLY A 86 13.06 10.81 -7.73
CA GLY A 86 13.11 11.92 -8.67
C GLY A 86 12.42 13.19 -8.15
N ASP A 87 12.58 14.28 -8.91
CA ASP A 87 12.16 15.63 -8.50
C ASP A 87 10.77 16.02 -8.99
N ALA A 88 10.19 15.24 -9.91
CA ALA A 88 8.88 15.50 -10.51
C ALA A 88 7.81 14.57 -9.91
N ILE A 89 6.63 15.13 -9.64
CA ILE A 89 5.51 14.37 -9.08
C ILE A 89 5.10 13.18 -9.97
N GLY A 90 5.23 13.31 -11.29
CA GLY A 90 4.95 12.24 -12.25
C GLY A 90 5.92 11.05 -12.12
N GLN A 91 7.21 11.31 -11.80
CA GLN A 91 8.18 10.25 -11.54
C GLN A 91 7.83 9.48 -10.27
N ILE A 92 7.54 10.20 -9.19
CA ILE A 92 7.12 9.63 -7.90
C ILE A 92 5.83 8.81 -8.07
N ALA A 93 4.84 9.36 -8.78
CA ALA A 93 3.58 8.69 -9.07
C ALA A 93 3.80 7.37 -9.84
N ARG A 94 4.70 7.38 -10.84
CA ARG A 94 5.06 6.18 -11.61
C ARG A 94 5.70 5.11 -10.74
N GLU A 95 6.65 5.46 -9.88
CA GLU A 95 7.30 4.50 -8.96
C GLU A 95 6.28 3.89 -7.99
N LYS A 96 5.39 4.71 -7.42
CA LYS A 96 4.34 4.23 -6.52
C LYS A 96 3.32 3.34 -7.25
N ALA A 97 2.91 3.72 -8.45
CA ALA A 97 1.99 2.93 -9.27
C ALA A 97 2.59 1.60 -9.78
N GLY A 98 3.90 1.43 -9.67
CA GLY A 98 4.59 0.19 -10.01
C GLY A 98 4.20 -1.04 -9.15
N ILE A 99 3.42 -0.84 -8.08
CA ILE A 99 2.80 -1.92 -7.31
C ILE A 99 1.59 -2.56 -8.02
N ALA A 100 1.06 -1.93 -9.06
CA ALA A 100 -0.08 -2.42 -9.82
C ALA A 100 0.13 -3.86 -10.32
N ARG A 101 -0.93 -4.66 -10.34
CA ARG A 101 -0.93 -6.05 -10.81
C ARG A 101 -2.04 -6.29 -11.83
N LYS A 102 -1.74 -7.14 -12.78
CA LYS A 102 -2.66 -7.53 -13.86
C LYS A 102 -4.01 -8.00 -13.32
N GLY A 103 -5.09 -7.40 -13.82
CA GLY A 103 -6.46 -7.77 -13.46
C GLY A 103 -6.84 -7.47 -12.00
N ARG A 104 -5.96 -6.82 -11.22
CA ARG A 104 -6.25 -6.45 -9.83
C ARG A 104 -6.58 -4.97 -9.70
N PRO A 105 -7.47 -4.59 -8.77
CA PRO A 105 -7.77 -3.19 -8.51
C PRO A 105 -6.52 -2.41 -8.09
N LEU A 106 -6.30 -1.26 -8.73
CA LEU A 106 -5.43 -0.21 -8.27
C LEU A 106 -6.31 0.98 -7.86
N VAL A 107 -6.54 1.14 -6.57
CA VAL A 107 -7.43 2.16 -6.02
C VAL A 107 -6.62 3.41 -5.68
N THR A 108 -7.09 4.59 -6.09
CA THR A 108 -6.34 5.84 -5.91
C THR A 108 -7.26 7.00 -5.52
N LEU A 109 -6.69 7.99 -4.87
CA LEU A 109 -7.32 9.31 -4.75
C LEU A 109 -7.32 10.02 -6.11
N ALA A 110 -7.98 11.17 -6.19
CA ALA A 110 -7.86 12.07 -7.34
C ALA A 110 -6.58 12.91 -7.21
N TYR A 111 -5.78 12.94 -8.28
CA TYR A 111 -4.52 13.69 -8.33
C TYR A 111 -4.56 14.76 -9.41
N ALA A 112 -3.62 15.71 -9.36
CA ALA A 112 -3.36 16.64 -10.46
C ALA A 112 -2.93 15.90 -11.74
N SER A 113 -3.10 16.51 -12.90
CA SER A 113 -2.96 15.86 -14.21
C SER A 113 -1.65 15.08 -14.37
N GLU A 114 -0.50 15.66 -14.04
CA GLU A 114 0.81 15.00 -14.21
C GLU A 114 0.89 13.67 -13.45
N ALA A 115 0.48 13.66 -12.17
CA ALA A 115 0.48 12.46 -11.35
C ALA A 115 -0.59 11.47 -11.82
N SER A 116 -1.78 11.97 -12.17
CA SER A 116 -2.89 11.15 -12.68
C SER A 116 -2.51 10.43 -13.96
N ASP A 117 -1.88 11.13 -14.91
CA ASP A 117 -1.44 10.56 -16.19
C ASP A 117 -0.35 9.49 -15.99
N ALA A 118 0.58 9.73 -15.08
CA ALA A 118 1.63 8.78 -14.75
C ALA A 118 1.07 7.49 -14.11
N VAL A 119 0.10 7.62 -13.18
CA VAL A 119 -0.60 6.48 -12.58
C VAL A 119 -1.42 5.73 -13.63
N ALA A 120 -2.19 6.42 -14.45
CA ALA A 120 -3.01 5.80 -15.50
C ALA A 120 -2.17 5.04 -16.53
N LYS A 121 -1.03 5.62 -16.93
CA LYS A 121 -0.08 4.97 -17.83
C LYS A 121 0.48 3.68 -17.21
N MET A 122 0.92 3.71 -15.96
CA MET A 122 1.45 2.53 -15.28
C MET A 122 0.37 1.46 -15.09
N ALA A 123 -0.85 1.83 -14.70
CA ALA A 123 -1.97 0.92 -14.56
C ALA A 123 -2.27 0.20 -15.90
N ASN A 124 -2.25 0.94 -17.00
CA ASN A 124 -2.43 0.37 -18.34
C ASN A 124 -1.26 -0.55 -18.74
N GLU A 125 0.01 -0.15 -18.51
CA GLU A 125 1.20 -0.97 -18.76
C GLU A 125 1.17 -2.31 -17.98
N ARG A 126 0.51 -2.31 -16.82
CA ARG A 126 0.36 -3.49 -15.93
C ARG A 126 -0.97 -4.24 -16.13
N ASP A 127 -1.84 -3.76 -17.00
CA ASP A 127 -3.19 -4.33 -17.22
C ASP A 127 -3.99 -4.42 -15.90
N ALA A 128 -3.90 -3.38 -15.05
CA ALA A 128 -4.58 -3.26 -13.76
C ALA A 128 -5.93 -2.55 -13.90
N ASP A 129 -6.89 -2.90 -13.02
CA ASP A 129 -8.20 -2.24 -12.93
C ASP A 129 -8.08 -0.93 -12.13
N LEU A 130 -7.80 0.18 -12.83
CA LEU A 130 -7.61 1.48 -12.18
C LEU A 130 -8.93 2.10 -11.74
N ARG A 131 -9.07 2.37 -10.43
CA ARG A 131 -10.24 2.97 -9.78
C ARG A 131 -9.87 4.27 -9.08
N ILE A 132 -10.41 5.39 -9.56
CA ILE A 132 -10.06 6.74 -9.12
C ILE A 132 -11.21 7.36 -8.33
N ALA A 133 -10.90 7.97 -7.18
CA ALA A 133 -11.85 8.77 -6.41
C ALA A 133 -12.46 9.89 -7.25
N GLY A 134 -13.76 10.10 -7.11
CA GLY A 134 -14.52 11.09 -7.88
C GLY A 134 -14.97 10.61 -9.27
N ARG A 135 -14.35 9.56 -9.83
CA ARG A 135 -14.72 8.92 -11.08
C ARG A 135 -15.43 7.57 -10.86
N ASP A 136 -14.77 6.65 -10.18
CA ASP A 136 -15.22 5.26 -10.02
C ASP A 136 -15.81 4.98 -8.64
N TRP A 137 -15.38 5.74 -7.65
CA TRP A 137 -15.85 5.68 -6.27
C TRP A 137 -15.84 7.08 -5.65
N ARG A 138 -16.59 7.28 -4.58
CA ARG A 138 -16.76 8.59 -3.92
C ARG A 138 -16.79 8.42 -2.41
N TYR A 139 -16.39 9.45 -1.71
CA TYR A 139 -16.53 9.55 -0.28
C TYR A 139 -16.94 10.96 0.15
N GLU A 140 -17.68 11.05 1.24
CA GLU A 140 -18.07 12.32 1.84
C GLU A 140 -18.10 12.19 3.36
N ALA A 141 -17.69 13.25 4.04
CA ALA A 141 -17.83 13.34 5.49
C ALA A 141 -19.32 13.50 5.86
N VAL A 142 -19.80 12.68 6.79
CA VAL A 142 -21.13 12.78 7.38
C VAL A 142 -21.01 13.07 8.87
N THR A 143 -22.13 13.42 9.53
CA THR A 143 -22.15 13.89 10.92
C THR A 143 -21.32 13.01 11.87
N ASN A 144 -21.40 11.68 11.74
CA ASN A 144 -20.75 10.74 12.63
C ASN A 144 -19.73 9.81 11.94
N GLY A 145 -19.23 10.18 10.75
CA GLY A 145 -18.32 9.28 10.04
C GLY A 145 -18.01 9.68 8.61
N LEU A 146 -17.88 8.67 7.79
CA LEU A 146 -17.54 8.76 6.38
C LEU A 146 -18.48 7.86 5.58
N HIS A 147 -19.15 8.41 4.58
CA HIS A 147 -19.91 7.65 3.61
C HIS A 147 -19.05 7.37 2.38
N VAL A 148 -18.89 6.11 2.02
CA VAL A 148 -18.13 5.67 0.85
C VAL A 148 -19.08 4.92 -0.07
N SER A 149 -19.02 5.19 -1.38
CA SER A 149 -19.89 4.56 -2.37
C SER A 149 -19.14 4.29 -3.68
N ASP A 150 -19.49 3.19 -4.30
CA ASP A 150 -19.06 2.80 -5.65
C ASP A 150 -20.20 2.10 -6.40
N ARG A 151 -19.88 1.48 -7.54
CA ARG A 151 -20.86 0.70 -8.35
C ARG A 151 -21.43 -0.54 -7.64
N ALA A 152 -20.75 -1.06 -6.62
CA ALA A 152 -21.17 -2.25 -5.88
C ALA A 152 -22.13 -1.91 -4.74
N GLY A 153 -22.11 -0.65 -4.26
CA GLY A 153 -22.97 -0.19 -3.18
C GLY A 153 -22.37 0.95 -2.38
N ALA A 154 -22.83 1.08 -1.13
CA ALA A 154 -22.36 2.11 -0.24
C ALA A 154 -22.22 1.58 1.19
N ILE A 155 -21.27 2.15 1.93
CA ILE A 155 -21.03 1.87 3.34
C ILE A 155 -20.82 3.16 4.11
N THR A 156 -21.26 3.19 5.36
CA THR A 156 -20.93 4.28 6.28
C THR A 156 -19.99 3.76 7.36
N LEU A 157 -18.82 4.37 7.42
CA LEU A 157 -17.75 4.04 8.36
C LEU A 157 -17.74 5.04 9.52
N PRO A 158 -17.36 4.64 10.73
CA PRO A 158 -17.16 5.57 11.83
C PRO A 158 -16.00 6.52 11.52
N ARG A 159 -15.97 7.66 12.19
CA ARG A 159 -14.88 8.64 12.05
C ARG A 159 -13.57 8.01 12.53
N PRO A 160 -12.44 8.18 11.79
CA PRO A 160 -11.15 7.67 12.24
C PRO A 160 -10.73 8.35 13.56
N LEU A 161 -10.10 7.59 14.44
CA LEU A 161 -9.55 8.11 15.70
C LEU A 161 -8.27 8.93 15.49
N LEU A 162 -7.60 8.74 14.35
CA LEU A 162 -6.38 9.48 14.00
C LEU A 162 -6.72 10.92 13.64
N ALA A 163 -5.93 11.86 14.15
CA ALA A 163 -6.10 13.29 13.89
C ALA A 163 -5.65 13.66 12.47
N GLY A 164 -6.35 14.64 11.88
CA GLY A 164 -6.04 15.24 10.58
C GLY A 164 -7.09 14.94 9.52
N ASP A 165 -7.42 15.95 8.71
CA ASP A 165 -8.45 15.84 7.67
C ASP A 165 -8.10 14.82 6.59
N HIS A 166 -6.81 14.61 6.32
CA HIS A 166 -6.32 13.60 5.38
C HIS A 166 -6.68 12.16 5.80
N GLN A 167 -6.97 11.92 7.09
CA GLN A 167 -7.35 10.59 7.57
C GLN A 167 -8.72 10.14 7.06
N LEU A 168 -9.60 11.08 6.69
CA LEU A 168 -10.86 10.72 6.02
C LEU A 168 -10.61 10.13 4.63
N ALA A 169 -9.71 10.73 3.87
CA ALA A 169 -9.31 10.21 2.56
C ALA A 169 -8.60 8.86 2.67
N ASN A 170 -7.72 8.69 3.67
CA ASN A 170 -7.03 7.43 3.93
C ASN A 170 -8.03 6.33 4.33
N LEU A 171 -8.99 6.63 5.21
CA LEU A 171 -10.04 5.68 5.60
C LEU A 171 -10.93 5.30 4.41
N ALA A 172 -11.26 6.26 3.53
CA ALA A 172 -12.06 6.00 2.36
C ALA A 172 -11.35 5.10 1.34
N LEU A 173 -10.02 5.21 1.26
CA LEU A 173 -9.17 4.45 0.35
C LEU A 173 -8.99 2.99 0.82
N ALA A 174 -8.98 2.77 2.14
CA ALA A 174 -8.79 1.45 2.77
C ALA A 174 -10.05 0.59 2.73
#